data_84ac7fb0df648f77d93aa220444d96ae
#
_entry.id   84ac7fb0df648f77d93aa220444d96ae
#
_cell.length_a   1.000
_cell.length_b   1.000
_cell.length_c   1.000
_cell.angle_alpha   90.00
_cell.angle_beta   90.00
_cell.angle_gamma   90.00
#
_symmetry.space_group_name_H-M   'P 1'
#
loop_
_entity.id
_entity.type
_entity.pdbx_description
1 polymer ?
#
loop_
_entity_poly.entity_id
_entity_poly.type
_entity_poly.pdbx_seq_one_letter_code
_entity_poly.pdbx_strand_id
1 'polypeptide(L)'
;MDSTAAVARVWSVWARKHGLDPETVVKIAHGRPSISTIRELLPRADHEAEDREVERLEIEDVEGIAALPGAAELLGVLPASRYAIVTSATRPLAEVRLRAAGLMVPANLVTARDVKRGKPNPDPYLIGARILGVLPVECVVIEDAPSGIRAGKTAGARVVALRTTAGDAELEEAGADWIVENCAELILNFKSPRKEFFFLSRRTK
;
A
#
# COMPACT_ATOMS: atom_id res chain seq x y z
N MET A 1 6.95 0.54 0.69
CA MET A 1 7.68 1.45 1.60
C MET A 1 7.21 1.20 3.01
N ASP A 2 8.12 1.36 3.98
CA ASP A 2 7.78 1.28 5.39
C ASP A 2 7.49 2.70 5.92
N SER A 3 6.31 2.89 6.48
CA SER A 3 5.87 4.13 7.15
C SER A 3 5.32 3.83 8.55
N THR A 4 5.50 2.63 9.05
CA THR A 4 4.89 2.15 10.29
C THR A 4 5.21 3.04 11.48
N ALA A 5 6.46 3.45 11.64
CA ALA A 5 6.88 4.31 12.75
C ALA A 5 6.25 5.72 12.67
N ALA A 6 6.21 6.34 11.48
CA ALA A 6 5.58 7.63 11.27
C ALA A 6 4.07 7.58 11.56
N VAL A 7 3.38 6.58 11.02
CA VAL A 7 1.95 6.34 11.29
C VAL A 7 1.68 6.17 12.79
N ALA A 8 2.50 5.38 13.49
CA ALA A 8 2.35 5.18 14.93
C ALA A 8 2.53 6.49 15.73
N ARG A 9 3.49 7.35 15.36
CA ARG A 9 3.66 8.65 16.00
C ARG A 9 2.45 9.56 15.81
N VAL A 10 1.96 9.65 14.57
CA VAL A 10 0.79 10.49 14.23
C VAL A 10 -0.43 10.03 15.02
N TRP A 11 -0.74 8.74 15.00
CA TRP A 11 -1.89 8.21 15.74
C TRP A 11 -1.73 8.33 17.25
N SER A 12 -0.49 8.26 17.76
CA SER A 12 -0.22 8.51 19.18
C SER A 12 -0.47 9.97 19.58
N VAL A 13 -0.11 10.93 18.71
CA VAL A 13 -0.41 12.36 18.92
C VAL A 13 -1.91 12.58 18.90
N TRP A 14 -2.60 12.06 17.89
CA TRP A 14 -4.05 12.17 17.74
C TRP A 14 -4.78 11.53 18.93
N ALA A 15 -4.37 10.35 19.38
CA ALA A 15 -4.96 9.67 20.53
C ALA A 15 -4.88 10.51 21.81
N ARG A 16 -3.69 11.07 22.11
CA ARG A 16 -3.51 11.93 23.29
C ARG A 16 -4.39 13.18 23.25
N LYS A 17 -4.55 13.80 22.06
CA LYS A 17 -5.45 14.96 21.87
C LYS A 17 -6.89 14.64 22.28
N HIS A 18 -7.34 13.40 22.08
CA HIS A 18 -8.70 12.95 22.38
C HIS A 18 -8.82 12.17 23.69
N GLY A 19 -7.77 12.10 24.50
CA GLY A 19 -7.77 11.38 25.79
C GLY A 19 -7.89 9.87 25.64
N LEU A 20 -7.49 9.33 24.49
CA LEU A 20 -7.48 7.90 24.20
C LEU A 20 -6.11 7.29 24.47
N ASP A 21 -6.06 5.98 24.73
CA ASP A 21 -4.80 5.24 24.89
C ASP A 21 -4.07 5.10 23.55
N PRO A 22 -2.84 5.64 23.41
CA PRO A 22 -2.10 5.63 22.15
C PRO A 22 -1.82 4.22 21.60
N GLU A 23 -1.48 3.26 22.47
CA GLU A 23 -1.14 1.91 22.02
C GLU A 23 -2.35 1.21 21.41
N THR A 24 -3.51 1.36 22.04
CA THR A 24 -4.78 0.83 21.54
C THR A 24 -5.16 1.47 20.20
N VAL A 25 -5.03 2.80 20.08
CA VAL A 25 -5.38 3.52 18.86
C VAL A 25 -4.47 3.14 17.71
N VAL A 26 -3.14 3.08 17.93
CA VAL A 26 -2.16 2.66 16.90
C VAL A 26 -2.47 1.26 16.40
N LYS A 27 -2.79 0.33 17.30
CA LYS A 27 -3.15 -1.05 16.94
C LYS A 27 -4.43 -1.11 16.08
N ILE A 28 -5.44 -0.33 16.40
CA ILE A 28 -6.71 -0.27 15.64
C ILE A 28 -6.50 0.39 14.28
N ALA A 29 -5.69 1.44 14.22
CA ALA A 29 -5.45 2.20 12.99
C ALA A 29 -4.60 1.45 11.95
N HIS A 30 -3.83 0.45 12.38
CA HIS A 30 -2.89 -0.25 11.51
C HIS A 30 -3.58 -0.90 10.30
N GLY A 31 -3.12 -0.55 9.09
CA GLY A 31 -3.62 -1.11 7.82
C GLY A 31 -5.07 -0.74 7.46
N ARG A 32 -5.67 0.23 8.14
CA ARG A 32 -7.05 0.68 7.92
C ARG A 32 -7.10 2.11 7.38
N PRO A 33 -8.16 2.48 6.62
CA PRO A 33 -8.43 3.88 6.31
C PRO A 33 -8.65 4.70 7.59
N SER A 34 -8.03 5.87 7.69
CA SER A 34 -8.10 6.76 8.85
C SER A 34 -9.55 7.08 9.25
N ILE A 35 -10.39 7.43 8.27
CA ILE A 35 -11.80 7.74 8.48
C ILE A 35 -12.57 6.59 9.18
N SER A 36 -12.21 5.33 8.91
CA SER A 36 -12.86 4.17 9.54
C SER A 36 -12.47 4.04 11.01
N THR A 37 -11.21 4.27 11.33
CA THR A 37 -10.67 4.28 12.68
C THR A 37 -11.29 5.43 13.50
N ILE A 38 -11.38 6.62 12.93
CA ILE A 38 -11.98 7.79 13.57
C ILE A 38 -13.45 7.56 13.89
N ARG A 39 -14.22 7.02 12.94
CA ARG A 39 -15.65 6.71 13.15
C ARG A 39 -15.89 5.71 14.28
N GLU A 40 -15.00 4.72 14.40
CA GLU A 40 -15.08 3.72 15.47
C GLU A 40 -14.76 4.34 16.85
N LEU A 41 -13.67 5.11 16.92
CA LEU A 41 -13.16 5.64 18.19
C LEU A 41 -13.86 6.92 18.65
N LEU A 42 -14.33 7.76 17.74
CA LEU A 42 -15.00 9.01 18.01
C LEU A 42 -16.33 9.12 17.24
N PRO A 43 -17.36 8.32 17.56
CA PRO A 43 -18.60 8.24 16.77
C PRO A 43 -19.41 9.54 16.71
N ARG A 44 -19.12 10.52 17.57
CA ARG A 44 -19.83 11.82 17.65
C ARG A 44 -18.99 13.00 17.14
N ALA A 45 -17.74 12.78 16.68
CA ALA A 45 -16.88 13.85 16.18
C ALA A 45 -17.25 14.24 14.73
N ASP A 46 -16.73 15.38 14.29
CA ASP A 46 -16.67 15.69 12.86
C ASP A 46 -15.58 14.81 12.22
N HIS A 47 -16.00 13.65 11.71
CA HIS A 47 -15.09 12.63 11.19
C HIS A 47 -14.23 13.15 10.03
N GLU A 48 -14.79 14.04 9.19
CA GLU A 48 -14.05 14.59 8.07
C GLU A 48 -13.02 15.63 8.51
N ALA A 49 -13.32 16.41 9.56
CA ALA A 49 -12.36 17.33 10.13
C ALA A 49 -11.19 16.57 10.78
N GLU A 50 -11.49 15.52 11.54
CA GLU A 50 -10.49 14.68 12.18
C GLU A 50 -9.64 13.90 11.15
N ASP A 51 -10.25 13.42 10.07
CA ASP A 51 -9.54 12.74 8.98
C ASP A 51 -8.55 13.68 8.27
N ARG A 52 -8.96 14.93 8.02
CA ARG A 52 -8.07 15.97 7.48
C ARG A 52 -6.91 16.30 8.43
N GLU A 53 -7.16 16.30 9.73
CA GLU A 53 -6.11 16.56 10.72
C GLU A 53 -5.09 15.42 10.76
N VAL A 54 -5.55 14.16 10.76
CA VAL A 54 -4.67 12.99 10.68
C VAL A 54 -3.85 13.04 9.39
N GLU A 55 -4.48 13.30 8.24
CA GLU A 55 -3.78 13.44 6.96
C GLU A 55 -2.72 14.55 6.99
N ARG A 56 -3.03 15.71 7.58
CA ARG A 56 -2.09 16.80 7.74
C ARG A 56 -0.87 16.38 8.55
N LEU A 57 -1.08 15.75 9.69
CA LEU A 57 -0.01 15.23 10.54
C LEU A 57 0.84 14.18 9.82
N GLU A 58 0.22 13.29 9.05
CA GLU A 58 0.92 12.26 8.26
C GLU A 58 1.75 12.85 7.10
N ILE A 59 1.34 13.99 6.54
CA ILE A 59 2.11 14.72 5.51
C ILE A 59 3.31 15.43 6.15
N GLU A 60 3.16 15.96 7.36
CA GLU A 60 4.20 16.67 8.08
C GLU A 60 5.26 15.74 8.71
N ASP A 61 4.85 14.54 9.16
CA ASP A 61 5.76 13.56 9.77
C ASP A 61 6.18 12.50 8.74
N VAL A 62 7.34 12.72 8.15
CA VAL A 62 7.98 11.79 7.20
C VAL A 62 9.23 11.13 7.76
N GLU A 63 9.55 11.35 9.02
CA GLU A 63 10.76 10.82 9.66
C GLU A 63 10.74 9.28 9.70
N GLY A 64 11.82 8.68 9.21
CA GLY A 64 11.99 7.22 9.18
C GLY A 64 11.18 6.51 8.09
N ILE A 65 10.50 7.22 7.20
CA ILE A 65 9.89 6.60 6.01
C ILE A 65 11.00 6.15 5.06
N ALA A 66 11.01 4.87 4.71
CA ALA A 66 12.02 4.27 3.85
C ALA A 66 11.43 3.32 2.80
N ALA A 67 12.14 3.15 1.69
CA ALA A 67 11.81 2.08 0.75
C ALA A 67 12.07 0.71 1.38
N LEU A 68 11.18 -0.24 1.14
CA LEU A 68 11.47 -1.64 1.50
C LEU A 68 12.66 -2.15 0.68
N PRO A 69 13.46 -3.10 1.23
CA PRO A 69 14.60 -3.67 0.50
C PRO A 69 14.18 -4.19 -0.89
N GLY A 70 14.92 -3.82 -1.93
CA GLY A 70 14.66 -4.20 -3.31
C GLY A 70 13.54 -3.41 -4.02
N ALA A 71 12.81 -2.52 -3.33
CA ALA A 71 11.69 -1.81 -3.95
C ALA A 71 12.15 -0.78 -4.99
N ALA A 72 13.20 -0.03 -4.70
CA ALA A 72 13.76 0.95 -5.63
C ALA A 72 14.35 0.26 -6.88
N GLU A 73 15.08 -0.83 -6.69
CA GLU A 73 15.66 -1.63 -7.77
C GLU A 73 14.57 -2.24 -8.65
N LEU A 74 13.52 -2.82 -8.04
CA LEU A 74 12.39 -3.42 -8.76
C LEU A 74 11.68 -2.38 -9.62
N LEU A 75 11.35 -1.21 -9.05
CA LEU A 75 10.69 -0.13 -9.77
C LEU A 75 11.61 0.50 -10.83
N GLY A 76 12.91 0.61 -10.55
CA GLY A 76 13.91 1.21 -11.46
C GLY A 76 14.13 0.43 -12.75
N VAL A 77 13.90 -0.89 -12.76
CA VAL A 77 14.02 -1.72 -13.96
C VAL A 77 12.73 -1.86 -14.76
N LEU A 78 11.59 -1.55 -14.17
CA LEU A 78 10.29 -1.60 -14.83
C LEU A 78 10.07 -0.37 -15.73
N PRO A 79 9.63 -0.54 -16.98
CA PRO A 79 9.12 0.58 -17.77
C PRO A 79 7.91 1.23 -17.06
N ALA A 80 7.84 2.55 -17.09
CA ALA A 80 6.74 3.31 -16.43
C ALA A 80 5.34 2.88 -16.89
N SER A 81 5.21 2.37 -18.12
CA SER A 81 3.95 1.82 -18.67
C SER A 81 3.58 0.44 -18.13
N ARG A 82 4.43 -0.18 -17.33
CA ARG A 82 4.26 -1.58 -16.89
C ARG A 82 3.99 -1.72 -15.40
N TYR A 83 3.89 -0.62 -14.67
CA TYR A 83 3.47 -0.66 -13.28
C TYR A 83 2.59 0.53 -12.91
N ALA A 84 1.77 0.33 -11.89
CA ALA A 84 1.02 1.36 -11.22
C ALA A 84 1.22 1.20 -9.70
N ILE A 85 1.29 2.31 -9.00
CA ILE A 85 1.21 2.30 -7.53
C ILE A 85 -0.26 2.48 -7.14
N VAL A 86 -0.75 1.57 -6.28
CA VAL A 86 -2.14 1.56 -5.81
C VAL A 86 -2.14 1.66 -4.29
N THR A 87 -2.63 2.77 -3.76
CA THR A 87 -2.60 3.07 -2.32
C THR A 87 -3.97 3.48 -1.78
N SER A 88 -4.19 3.24 -0.49
CA SER A 88 -5.34 3.77 0.26
C SER A 88 -5.11 5.18 0.79
N ALA A 89 -3.92 5.74 0.61
CA ALA A 89 -3.62 7.13 0.94
C ALA A 89 -4.23 8.09 -0.08
N THR A 90 -4.42 9.34 0.31
CA THR A 90 -4.72 10.42 -0.64
C THR A 90 -3.49 10.72 -1.51
N ARG A 91 -3.68 11.43 -2.62
CA ARG A 91 -2.57 11.76 -3.52
C ARG A 91 -1.47 12.58 -2.84
N PRO A 92 -1.77 13.69 -2.10
CA PRO A 92 -0.74 14.45 -1.41
C PRO A 92 0.10 13.59 -0.45
N LEU A 93 -0.57 12.74 0.36
CA LEU A 93 0.10 11.87 1.30
C LEU A 93 0.97 10.80 0.59
N ALA A 94 0.44 10.18 -0.47
CA ALA A 94 1.18 9.18 -1.25
C ALA A 94 2.45 9.78 -1.87
N GLU A 95 2.35 10.98 -2.46
CA GLU A 95 3.48 11.66 -3.08
C GLU A 95 4.57 12.04 -2.08
N VAL A 96 4.17 12.59 -0.92
CA VAL A 96 5.12 12.95 0.14
C VAL A 96 5.86 11.71 0.64
N ARG A 97 5.14 10.61 0.92
CA ARG A 97 5.73 9.36 1.40
C ARG A 97 6.64 8.69 0.37
N LEU A 98 6.27 8.69 -0.90
CA LEU A 98 7.13 8.16 -1.97
C LEU A 98 8.44 8.94 -2.06
N ARG A 99 8.37 10.29 -2.05
CA ARG A 99 9.57 11.14 -2.07
C ARG A 99 10.45 10.93 -0.84
N ALA A 100 9.86 10.87 0.36
CA ALA A 100 10.57 10.59 1.60
C ALA A 100 11.29 9.24 1.58
N ALA A 101 10.67 8.23 0.96
CA ALA A 101 11.27 6.91 0.75
C ALA A 101 12.33 6.88 -0.38
N GLY A 102 12.63 8.00 -1.04
CA GLY A 102 13.55 8.03 -2.19
C GLY A 102 12.99 7.36 -3.45
N LEU A 103 11.66 7.17 -3.54
CA LEU A 103 11.00 6.55 -4.68
C LEU A 103 10.41 7.63 -5.60
N MET A 104 10.45 7.38 -6.91
CA MET A 104 9.80 8.25 -7.87
C MET A 104 8.27 8.14 -7.75
N VAL A 105 7.59 9.28 -7.88
CA VAL A 105 6.13 9.31 -8.02
C VAL A 105 5.77 8.95 -9.46
N PRO A 106 5.13 7.80 -9.71
CA PRO A 106 4.80 7.41 -11.07
C PRO A 106 3.59 8.18 -11.60
N ALA A 107 3.50 8.30 -12.93
CA ALA A 107 2.30 8.82 -13.57
C ALA A 107 1.06 7.95 -13.28
N ASN A 108 1.26 6.63 -13.19
CA ASN A 108 0.23 5.64 -12.89
C ASN A 108 0.10 5.48 -11.37
N LEU A 109 -0.54 6.41 -10.70
CA LEU A 109 -0.79 6.40 -9.26
C LEU A 109 -2.31 6.40 -9.01
N VAL A 110 -2.80 5.31 -8.40
CA VAL A 110 -4.19 5.17 -7.94
C VAL A 110 -4.25 5.41 -6.44
N THR A 111 -5.11 6.31 -6.01
CA THR A 111 -5.24 6.78 -4.62
C THR A 111 -6.65 6.59 -4.09
N ALA A 112 -6.88 6.88 -2.82
CA ALA A 112 -8.19 6.75 -2.18
C ALA A 112 -9.30 7.54 -2.91
N ARG A 113 -8.96 8.67 -3.55
CA ARG A 113 -9.94 9.52 -4.25
C ARG A 113 -10.28 9.04 -5.67
N ASP A 114 -9.52 8.11 -6.21
CA ASP A 114 -9.73 7.57 -7.56
C ASP A 114 -10.74 6.41 -7.56
N VAL A 115 -11.16 5.94 -6.38
CA VAL A 115 -12.01 4.77 -6.20
C VAL A 115 -13.30 5.10 -5.43
N LYS A 116 -14.37 4.39 -5.73
CA LYS A 116 -15.61 4.46 -4.94
C LYS A 116 -15.52 3.60 -3.68
N ARG A 117 -14.90 2.43 -3.78
CA ARG A 117 -14.75 1.46 -2.71
C ARG A 117 -13.27 1.08 -2.60
N GLY A 118 -12.65 1.44 -1.48
CA GLY A 118 -11.28 1.08 -1.17
C GLY A 118 -11.10 -0.41 -0.84
N LYS A 119 -9.85 -0.83 -0.64
CA LYS A 119 -9.49 -2.17 -0.16
C LYS A 119 -10.31 -2.53 1.09
N PRO A 120 -10.90 -3.73 1.20
CA PRO A 120 -10.64 -4.96 0.43
C PRO A 120 -11.43 -5.11 -0.87
N ASN A 121 -12.19 -4.11 -1.34
CA ASN A 121 -12.86 -4.19 -2.65
C ASN A 121 -11.83 -4.14 -3.80
N PRO A 122 -12.13 -4.74 -4.96
CA PRO A 122 -11.20 -4.84 -6.08
C PRO A 122 -10.99 -3.54 -6.85
N ASP A 123 -11.85 -2.53 -6.66
CA ASP A 123 -11.89 -1.30 -7.45
C ASP A 123 -10.49 -0.66 -7.67
N PRO A 124 -9.60 -0.54 -6.64
CA PRO A 124 -8.28 0.07 -6.82
C PRO A 124 -7.42 -0.66 -7.84
N TYR A 125 -7.40 -1.99 -7.81
CA TYR A 125 -6.60 -2.80 -8.73
C TYR A 125 -7.21 -2.92 -10.11
N LEU A 126 -8.54 -2.93 -10.23
CA LEU A 126 -9.23 -2.84 -11.50
C LEU A 126 -8.91 -1.53 -12.23
N ILE A 127 -8.84 -0.41 -11.50
CA ILE A 127 -8.43 0.88 -12.04
C ILE A 127 -6.96 0.84 -12.45
N GLY A 128 -6.06 0.28 -11.61
CA GLY A 128 -4.65 0.11 -11.95
C GLY A 128 -4.44 -0.68 -13.23
N ALA A 129 -5.07 -1.84 -13.38
CA ALA A 129 -5.00 -2.65 -14.58
C ALA A 129 -5.52 -1.90 -15.82
N ARG A 130 -6.63 -1.17 -15.67
CA ARG A 130 -7.21 -0.35 -16.76
C ARG A 130 -6.25 0.76 -17.20
N ILE A 131 -5.58 1.45 -16.28
CA ILE A 131 -4.58 2.48 -16.61
C ILE A 131 -3.41 1.89 -17.40
N LEU A 132 -3.00 0.66 -17.05
CA LEU A 132 -1.93 -0.06 -17.75
C LEU A 132 -2.39 -0.68 -19.08
N GLY A 133 -3.69 -0.68 -19.38
CA GLY A 133 -4.25 -1.26 -20.60
C GLY A 133 -4.17 -2.78 -20.66
N VAL A 134 -4.21 -3.47 -19.50
CA VAL A 134 -4.11 -4.92 -19.39
C VAL A 134 -5.28 -5.50 -18.59
N LEU A 135 -5.52 -6.80 -18.71
CA LEU A 135 -6.51 -7.49 -17.87
C LEU A 135 -5.93 -7.75 -16.47
N PRO A 136 -6.74 -7.71 -15.40
CA PRO A 136 -6.27 -8.00 -14.05
C PRO A 136 -5.59 -9.37 -13.92
N VAL A 137 -6.05 -10.39 -14.65
CA VAL A 137 -5.45 -11.73 -14.66
C VAL A 137 -4.02 -11.75 -15.21
N GLU A 138 -3.62 -10.73 -15.95
CA GLU A 138 -2.25 -10.55 -16.46
C GLU A 138 -1.37 -9.75 -15.49
N CYS A 139 -1.93 -9.27 -14.38
CA CYS A 139 -1.24 -8.48 -13.38
C CYS A 139 -0.72 -9.35 -12.22
N VAL A 140 0.39 -8.88 -11.66
CA VAL A 140 0.86 -9.29 -10.33
C VAL A 140 0.71 -8.10 -9.40
N VAL A 141 -0.03 -8.29 -8.30
CA VAL A 141 -0.13 -7.34 -7.20
C VAL A 141 0.93 -7.68 -6.18
N ILE A 142 1.69 -6.69 -5.72
CA ILE A 142 2.64 -6.82 -4.60
C ILE A 142 2.04 -6.04 -3.44
N GLU A 143 1.77 -6.71 -2.34
CA GLU A 143 1.04 -6.19 -1.19
C GLU A 143 1.60 -6.71 0.13
N ASP A 144 1.26 -6.05 1.23
CA ASP A 144 1.68 -6.45 2.56
C ASP A 144 0.48 -6.58 3.54
N ALA A 145 -0.63 -5.93 3.22
CA ALA A 145 -1.80 -5.91 4.09
C ALA A 145 -2.87 -6.94 3.64
N PRO A 146 -3.49 -7.69 4.55
CA PRO A 146 -4.54 -8.66 4.23
C PRO A 146 -5.70 -8.06 3.41
N SER A 147 -6.07 -6.81 3.69
CA SER A 147 -7.13 -6.12 2.91
C SER A 147 -6.73 -5.87 1.45
N GLY A 148 -5.46 -5.53 1.20
CA GLY A 148 -4.94 -5.34 -0.15
C GLY A 148 -4.79 -6.65 -0.91
N ILE A 149 -4.35 -7.72 -0.24
CA ILE A 149 -4.28 -9.07 -0.82
C ILE A 149 -5.68 -9.52 -1.28
N ARG A 150 -6.68 -9.42 -0.40
CA ARG A 150 -8.09 -9.74 -0.76
C ARG A 150 -8.59 -8.91 -1.93
N ALA A 151 -8.26 -7.63 -1.99
CA ALA A 151 -8.63 -6.77 -3.11
C ALA A 151 -7.98 -7.22 -4.43
N GLY A 152 -6.68 -7.56 -4.43
CA GLY A 152 -5.96 -8.07 -5.58
C GLY A 152 -6.53 -9.40 -6.09
N LYS A 153 -6.79 -10.33 -5.17
CA LYS A 153 -7.42 -11.63 -5.50
C LYS A 153 -8.81 -11.46 -6.07
N THR A 154 -9.63 -10.61 -5.45
CA THR A 154 -10.99 -10.33 -5.94
C THR A 154 -10.99 -9.63 -7.31
N ALA A 155 -9.95 -8.85 -7.62
CA ALA A 155 -9.75 -8.28 -8.95
C ALA A 155 -9.36 -9.33 -10.02
N GLY A 156 -8.95 -10.53 -9.60
CA GLY A 156 -8.50 -11.62 -10.47
C GLY A 156 -6.99 -11.63 -10.73
N ALA A 157 -6.22 -10.80 -10.03
CA ALA A 157 -4.76 -10.77 -10.14
C ALA A 157 -4.09 -11.90 -9.35
N ARG A 158 -2.82 -12.20 -9.68
CA ARG A 158 -1.95 -12.94 -8.79
C ARG A 158 -1.37 -12.00 -7.75
N VAL A 159 -1.18 -12.50 -6.52
CA VAL A 159 -0.75 -11.66 -5.40
C VAL A 159 0.50 -12.24 -4.75
N VAL A 160 1.55 -11.42 -4.71
CA VAL A 160 2.75 -11.64 -3.89
C VAL A 160 2.59 -10.82 -2.61
N ALA A 161 2.60 -11.46 -1.46
CA ALA A 161 2.56 -10.82 -0.17
C ALA A 161 3.98 -10.59 0.39
N LEU A 162 4.19 -9.45 1.03
CA LEU A 162 5.43 -9.10 1.73
C LEU A 162 5.21 -9.25 3.25
N ARG A 163 6.19 -9.85 3.98
CA ARG A 163 6.14 -10.04 5.45
C ARG A 163 6.48 -8.75 6.20
N THR A 164 5.73 -7.68 5.98
CA THR A 164 6.02 -6.39 6.63
C THR A 164 4.97 -5.98 7.65
N THR A 165 3.70 -6.31 7.44
CA THR A 165 2.60 -5.85 8.30
C THR A 165 1.78 -6.96 8.93
N ALA A 166 1.85 -8.19 8.40
CA ALA A 166 1.08 -9.33 8.88
C ALA A 166 1.91 -10.62 8.86
N GLY A 167 1.54 -11.61 9.66
CA GLY A 167 2.15 -12.93 9.69
C GLY A 167 1.68 -13.83 8.56
N ASP A 168 2.43 -14.92 8.29
CA ASP A 168 2.15 -15.84 7.18
C ASP A 168 0.71 -16.36 7.20
N ALA A 169 0.19 -16.76 8.35
CA ALA A 169 -1.17 -17.28 8.47
C ALA A 169 -2.23 -16.26 8.00
N GLU A 170 -2.08 -14.98 8.35
CA GLU A 170 -3.00 -13.92 7.93
C GLU A 170 -2.86 -13.60 6.43
N LEU A 171 -1.63 -13.66 5.90
CA LEU A 171 -1.34 -13.43 4.49
C LEU A 171 -1.88 -14.58 3.63
N GLU A 172 -1.74 -15.85 4.08
CA GLU A 172 -2.31 -17.03 3.44
C GLU A 172 -3.84 -17.02 3.46
N GLU A 173 -4.45 -16.72 4.62
CA GLU A 173 -5.90 -16.58 4.77
C GLU A 173 -6.47 -15.48 3.87
N ALA A 174 -5.72 -14.40 3.65
CA ALA A 174 -6.09 -13.35 2.72
C ALA A 174 -6.01 -13.77 1.25
N GLY A 175 -5.37 -14.90 0.94
CA GLY A 175 -5.32 -15.52 -0.39
C GLY A 175 -4.05 -15.18 -1.18
N ALA A 176 -2.93 -14.87 -0.53
CA ALA A 176 -1.66 -14.67 -1.22
C ALA A 176 -1.24 -15.92 -2.01
N ASP A 177 -0.81 -15.72 -3.26
CA ASP A 177 -0.28 -16.82 -4.09
C ASP A 177 1.18 -17.15 -3.70
N TRP A 178 1.93 -16.15 -3.23
CA TRP A 178 3.31 -16.28 -2.74
C TRP A 178 3.55 -15.31 -1.60
N ILE A 179 4.39 -15.72 -0.66
CA ILE A 179 4.84 -14.89 0.46
C ILE A 179 6.36 -14.80 0.41
N VAL A 180 6.89 -13.58 0.47
CA VAL A 180 8.33 -13.27 0.48
C VAL A 180 8.65 -12.25 1.56
N GLU A 181 9.92 -12.16 1.98
CA GLU A 181 10.34 -11.19 3.00
C GLU A 181 10.18 -9.74 2.52
N ASN A 182 10.65 -9.46 1.30
CA ASN A 182 10.64 -8.13 0.72
C ASN A 182 10.86 -8.19 -0.80
N CYS A 183 10.92 -7.02 -1.45
CA CYS A 183 11.08 -6.95 -2.90
C CYS A 183 12.44 -7.44 -3.40
N ALA A 184 13.49 -7.55 -2.56
CA ALA A 184 14.80 -8.05 -2.97
C ALA A 184 14.79 -9.55 -3.32
N GLU A 185 13.78 -10.31 -2.86
CA GLU A 185 13.59 -11.70 -3.26
C GLU A 185 12.93 -11.86 -4.65
N LEU A 186 12.50 -10.78 -5.26
CA LEU A 186 11.80 -10.81 -6.54
C LEU A 186 12.78 -10.54 -7.71
N ILE A 187 12.66 -11.34 -8.77
CA ILE A 187 13.44 -11.17 -9.99
C ILE A 187 12.48 -10.95 -11.15
N LEU A 188 12.70 -9.88 -11.89
CA LEU A 188 12.02 -9.63 -13.16
C LEU A 188 12.78 -10.29 -14.31
N ASN A 189 12.09 -11.16 -15.03
CA ASN A 189 12.61 -11.83 -16.21
C ASN A 189 11.88 -11.29 -17.44
N PHE A 190 12.61 -10.65 -18.34
CA PHE A 190 12.05 -10.10 -19.57
C PHE A 190 12.12 -11.13 -20.70
N LYS A 191 11.00 -11.39 -21.36
CA LYS A 191 10.92 -12.31 -22.52
C LYS A 191 11.36 -11.67 -23.83
N SER A 192 11.53 -10.34 -23.85
CA SER A 192 11.90 -9.59 -25.05
C SER A 192 12.96 -8.55 -24.70
N PRO A 193 13.93 -8.27 -25.59
CA PRO A 193 14.88 -7.17 -25.44
C PRO A 193 14.21 -5.80 -25.27
N ARG A 194 13.00 -5.63 -25.82
CA ARG A 194 12.18 -4.41 -25.65
C ARG A 194 11.46 -4.32 -24.32
N LYS A 195 11.62 -5.33 -23.43
CA LYS A 195 10.94 -5.41 -22.11
C LYS A 195 9.41 -5.33 -22.19
N GLU A 196 8.83 -5.76 -23.31
CA GLU A 196 7.38 -5.71 -23.54
C GLU A 196 6.62 -6.74 -22.70
N PHE A 197 7.28 -7.88 -22.41
CA PHE A 197 6.74 -8.97 -21.60
C PHE A 197 7.75 -9.37 -20.53
N PHE A 198 7.26 -9.55 -19.31
CA PHE A 198 8.07 -10.07 -18.21
C PHE A 198 7.25 -11.06 -17.36
N PHE A 199 7.96 -11.84 -16.59
CA PHE A 199 7.40 -12.65 -15.52
C PHE A 199 8.22 -12.45 -14.25
N LEU A 200 7.54 -12.54 -13.12
CA LEU A 200 8.15 -12.44 -11.81
C LEU A 200 8.55 -13.84 -11.33
N SER A 201 9.73 -14.00 -10.79
CA SER A 201 10.16 -15.21 -10.12
C SER A 201 10.79 -14.86 -8.77
N ARG A 202 10.82 -15.84 -7.86
CA ARG A 202 11.52 -15.70 -6.59
C ARG A 202 13.02 -15.99 -6.80
N ARG A 203 13.87 -15.19 -6.15
CA ARG A 203 15.30 -15.48 -6.07
C ARG A 203 15.48 -16.73 -5.21
N THR A 204 16.04 -17.80 -5.75
CA THR A 204 16.50 -18.95 -4.98
C THR A 204 17.78 -18.56 -4.24
N LYS A 205 17.84 -18.88 -2.96
CA LYS A 205 19.05 -18.71 -2.14
C LYS A 205 20.15 -19.62 -2.61
#